data_67db9dfa5c32ddfde23fda70b02a2ff0
#
_entry.id   67db9dfa5c32ddfde23fda70b02a2ff0
#
_cell.length_a   1.000
_cell.length_b   1.000
_cell.length_c   1.000
_cell.angle_alpha   90.00
_cell.angle_beta   90.00
_cell.angle_gamma   90.00
#
_symmetry.space_group_name_H-M   'P 1'
#
loop_
_entity.id
_entity.type
_entity.pdbx_description
1 polymer ?
#
loop_
_entity_poly.entity_id
_entity_poly.type
_entity_poly.pdbx_seq_one_letter_code
_entity_poly.pdbx_strand_id
1 'polypeptide(L)'
;MPKVDYDKYLVRKPAYEVGVQAVGKHKGHQVPSMTYMSNGLVPGSNTYVEVSWIYDVPTPNPYVFEHAHNYNEIVMHIGSDPNDPEALGGEMTIEVEGQPLSFDRTTALFLPAGTKHGPLTWQKVTRPHIEMTVMLGCGDFALASPGRNPNK
;
A
#
# COMPACT_ATOMS: atom_id res chain seq x y z
N MET A 1 33.84 -13.06 -18.97
CA MET A 1 32.95 -13.05 -17.79
C MET A 1 31.61 -13.69 -18.16
N PRO A 2 31.05 -14.52 -17.32
CA PRO A 2 29.70 -15.02 -17.57
C PRO A 2 28.72 -13.85 -17.63
N LYS A 3 27.83 -13.82 -18.63
CA LYS A 3 26.83 -12.79 -18.79
C LYS A 3 25.84 -12.91 -17.62
N VAL A 4 25.63 -11.84 -16.87
CA VAL A 4 24.64 -11.83 -15.79
C VAL A 4 23.25 -11.90 -16.41
N ASP A 5 22.45 -12.86 -15.96
CA ASP A 5 21.04 -12.96 -16.34
C ASP A 5 20.21 -12.03 -15.45
N TYR A 6 19.80 -10.90 -16.00
CA TYR A 6 18.96 -9.91 -15.30
C TYR A 6 17.47 -10.24 -15.36
N ASP A 7 17.05 -11.22 -16.18
CA ASP A 7 15.65 -11.62 -16.27
C ASP A 7 15.09 -12.12 -14.93
N LYS A 8 15.94 -12.70 -14.10
CA LYS A 8 15.59 -13.14 -12.74
C LYS A 8 15.16 -12.01 -11.78
N TYR A 9 15.47 -10.76 -12.13
CA TYR A 9 15.05 -9.59 -11.33
C TYR A 9 13.79 -8.92 -11.85
N LEU A 10 13.24 -9.39 -12.98
CA LEU A 10 12.08 -8.83 -13.62
C LEU A 10 10.82 -9.59 -13.21
N VAL A 11 9.99 -8.95 -12.42
CA VAL A 11 8.68 -9.48 -12.02
C VAL A 11 7.64 -9.14 -13.09
N ARG A 12 7.17 -10.14 -13.84
CA ARG A 12 6.14 -9.98 -14.87
C ARG A 12 4.74 -10.32 -14.36
N LYS A 13 4.65 -11.04 -13.26
CA LYS A 13 3.39 -11.43 -12.64
C LYS A 13 3.49 -11.20 -11.14
N PRO A 14 2.58 -10.40 -10.55
CA PRO A 14 2.57 -10.17 -9.12
C PRO A 14 2.18 -11.43 -8.35
N ALA A 15 2.56 -11.49 -7.10
CA ALA A 15 1.88 -12.32 -6.13
C ALA A 15 0.59 -11.61 -5.69
N TYR A 16 -0.46 -12.39 -5.44
CA TYR A 16 -1.73 -11.88 -4.92
C TYR A 16 -1.81 -12.28 -3.45
N GLU A 17 -1.72 -11.29 -2.57
CA GLU A 17 -1.63 -11.53 -1.13
C GLU A 17 -2.75 -10.79 -0.41
N VAL A 18 -3.35 -11.46 0.57
CA VAL A 18 -4.46 -10.92 1.34
C VAL A 18 -3.97 -10.65 2.75
N GLY A 19 -3.80 -9.37 3.07
CA GLY A 19 -3.47 -8.93 4.41
C GLY A 19 -4.59 -9.24 5.41
N VAL A 20 -4.26 -9.23 6.69
CA VAL A 20 -5.21 -9.51 7.79
C VAL A 20 -6.43 -8.60 7.73
N GLN A 21 -6.29 -7.42 7.15
CA GLN A 21 -7.34 -6.41 7.05
C GLN A 21 -8.29 -6.63 5.89
N ALA A 22 -7.91 -7.48 4.94
CA ALA A 22 -8.71 -7.81 3.78
C ALA A 22 -9.62 -9.03 4.02
N VAL A 23 -9.87 -9.40 5.27
CA VAL A 23 -10.79 -10.48 5.61
C VAL A 23 -12.23 -9.97 5.62
N GLY A 24 -13.09 -10.59 4.83
CA GLY A 24 -14.52 -10.24 4.73
C GLY A 24 -14.93 -9.73 3.35
N LYS A 25 -16.10 -9.10 3.28
CA LYS A 25 -16.61 -8.51 2.04
C LYS A 25 -16.01 -7.12 1.85
N HIS A 26 -15.26 -6.95 0.78
CA HIS A 26 -14.67 -5.68 0.39
C HIS A 26 -15.32 -5.14 -0.89
N LYS A 27 -15.46 -3.83 -0.96
CA LYS A 27 -15.91 -3.11 -2.13
C LYS A 27 -15.06 -1.84 -2.27
N GLY A 28 -14.85 -1.39 -3.49
CA GLY A 28 -14.14 -0.13 -3.76
C GLY A 28 -12.63 -0.21 -3.68
N HIS A 29 -12.10 -1.23 -3.05
CA HIS A 29 -10.67 -1.53 -2.92
C HIS A 29 -10.38 -2.90 -3.55
N GLN A 30 -9.33 -2.99 -4.35
CA GLN A 30 -8.90 -4.27 -4.93
C GLN A 30 -8.41 -5.21 -3.83
N VAL A 31 -8.98 -6.39 -3.76
CA VAL A 31 -8.58 -7.49 -2.88
C VAL A 31 -8.62 -8.80 -3.69
N PRO A 32 -7.56 -9.60 -3.66
CA PRO A 32 -6.26 -9.39 -3.01
C PRO A 32 -5.44 -8.27 -3.66
N SER A 33 -4.53 -7.69 -2.90
CA SER A 33 -3.54 -6.74 -3.39
C SER A 33 -2.51 -7.43 -4.28
N MET A 34 -1.82 -6.66 -5.11
CA MET A 34 -0.75 -7.14 -5.97
C MET A 34 0.61 -6.84 -5.33
N THR A 35 1.41 -7.87 -5.08
CA THR A 35 2.79 -7.69 -4.64
C THR A 35 3.71 -7.78 -5.84
N TYR A 36 4.43 -6.71 -6.14
CA TYR A 36 5.36 -6.61 -7.27
C TYR A 36 6.82 -6.73 -6.88
N MET A 37 7.14 -6.63 -5.60
CA MET A 37 8.49 -6.87 -5.11
C MET A 37 8.43 -7.50 -3.72
N SER A 38 9.17 -8.57 -3.56
CA SER A 38 9.41 -9.24 -2.28
C SER A 38 10.58 -10.20 -2.41
N ASN A 39 11.10 -10.68 -1.31
CA ASN A 39 12.13 -11.71 -1.31
C ASN A 39 11.63 -13.04 -1.94
N GLY A 40 10.33 -13.32 -1.83
CA GLY A 40 9.72 -14.52 -2.45
C GLY A 40 9.64 -14.43 -3.98
N LEU A 41 9.49 -13.22 -4.54
CA LEU A 41 9.47 -12.98 -5.99
C LEU A 41 10.88 -12.82 -6.55
N VAL A 42 11.74 -12.10 -5.85
CA VAL A 42 13.11 -11.82 -6.23
C VAL A 42 14.02 -12.13 -5.03
N PRO A 43 14.62 -13.33 -4.97
CA PRO A 43 15.50 -13.69 -3.86
C PRO A 43 16.61 -12.67 -3.64
N GLY A 44 16.75 -12.23 -2.39
CA GLY A 44 17.68 -11.18 -1.99
C GLY A 44 17.09 -9.77 -1.97
N SER A 45 15.85 -9.57 -2.45
CA SER A 45 15.16 -8.28 -2.26
C SER A 45 14.80 -8.10 -0.78
N ASN A 46 15.21 -6.96 -0.21
CA ASN A 46 14.79 -6.52 1.12
C ASN A 46 13.77 -5.37 1.06
N THR A 47 13.06 -5.28 -0.05
CA THR A 47 12.01 -4.29 -0.28
C THR A 47 10.72 -5.02 -0.60
N TYR A 48 9.63 -4.59 0.00
CA TYR A 48 8.29 -5.09 -0.29
C TYR A 48 7.50 -3.97 -0.98
N VAL A 49 6.89 -4.27 -2.13
CA VAL A 49 6.06 -3.32 -2.89
C VAL A 49 4.69 -3.93 -3.13
N GLU A 50 3.69 -3.31 -2.55
CA GLU A 50 2.28 -3.67 -2.71
C GLU A 50 1.55 -2.58 -3.48
N VAL A 51 0.63 -3.00 -4.36
CA VAL A 51 -0.17 -2.12 -5.21
C VAL A 51 -1.62 -2.58 -5.19
N SER A 52 -2.54 -1.65 -5.03
CA SER A 52 -3.98 -1.88 -5.13
C SER A 52 -4.67 -0.78 -5.89
N TRP A 53 -5.74 -1.13 -6.60
CA TRP A 53 -6.67 -0.17 -7.17
C TRP A 53 -7.73 0.22 -6.16
N ILE A 54 -7.98 1.52 -6.05
CA ILE A 54 -9.13 2.10 -5.36
C ILE A 54 -10.07 2.62 -6.44
N TYR A 55 -11.28 2.06 -6.55
CA TYR A 55 -12.20 2.38 -7.64
C TYR A 55 -13.58 2.88 -7.18
N ASP A 56 -13.83 2.88 -5.88
CA ASP A 56 -14.99 3.46 -5.21
C ASP A 56 -14.59 3.76 -3.75
N VAL A 57 -15.41 4.44 -2.99
CA VAL A 57 -15.19 4.56 -1.54
C VAL A 57 -15.15 3.16 -0.95
N PRO A 58 -14.04 2.77 -0.31
CA PRO A 58 -13.90 1.43 0.22
C PRO A 58 -14.95 1.05 1.26
N THR A 59 -15.28 -0.22 1.29
CA THR A 59 -16.02 -0.83 2.39
C THR A 59 -15.20 -2.02 2.88
N PRO A 60 -14.80 -2.08 4.16
CA PRO A 60 -15.05 -1.11 5.23
C PRO A 60 -14.35 0.24 5.02
N ASN A 61 -14.88 1.29 5.64
CA ASN A 61 -14.29 2.62 5.68
C ASN A 61 -14.56 3.23 7.07
N PRO A 62 -13.55 3.51 7.89
CA PRO A 62 -12.11 3.51 7.60
C PRO A 62 -11.55 2.12 7.24
N TYR A 63 -10.51 2.16 6.44
CA TYR A 63 -9.75 0.98 6.01
C TYR A 63 -8.43 0.95 6.78
N VAL A 64 -7.93 -0.21 7.15
CA VAL A 64 -6.73 -0.37 7.98
C VAL A 64 -6.92 0.20 9.40
N PHE A 65 -6.48 -0.53 10.40
CA PHE A 65 -6.42 -0.06 11.78
C PHE A 65 -5.08 0.65 12.06
N GLU A 66 -5.00 1.44 13.13
CA GLU A 66 -3.75 2.04 13.58
C GLU A 66 -2.74 0.93 13.92
N HIS A 67 -1.54 1.07 13.39
CA HIS A 67 -0.43 0.15 13.61
C HIS A 67 0.91 0.87 13.45
N ALA A 68 1.98 0.19 13.83
CA ALA A 68 3.36 0.60 13.60
C ALA A 68 4.21 -0.62 13.27
N HIS A 69 5.34 -0.41 12.63
CA HIS A 69 6.33 -1.45 12.34
C HIS A 69 7.75 -0.87 12.44
N ASN A 70 8.75 -1.75 12.48
CA ASN A 70 10.13 -1.41 12.76
C ASN A 70 10.98 -1.14 11.50
N TYR A 71 10.34 -0.78 10.40
CA TYR A 71 10.98 -0.38 9.15
C TYR A 71 10.35 0.90 8.61
N ASN A 72 11.06 1.61 7.75
CA ASN A 72 10.54 2.78 7.06
C ASN A 72 9.56 2.36 5.96
N GLU A 73 8.53 3.16 5.75
CA GLU A 73 7.52 2.92 4.75
C GLU A 73 7.27 4.18 3.91
N ILE A 74 6.98 3.99 2.64
CA ILE A 74 6.45 5.03 1.76
C ILE A 74 5.04 4.60 1.34
N VAL A 75 4.06 5.43 1.63
CA VAL A 75 2.68 5.24 1.17
C VAL A 75 2.39 6.25 0.08
N MET A 76 1.97 5.78 -1.07
CA MET A 76 1.64 6.63 -2.21
C MET A 76 0.19 6.41 -2.63
N HIS A 77 -0.48 7.51 -2.96
CA HIS A 77 -1.77 7.50 -3.64
C HIS A 77 -1.62 8.24 -4.95
N ILE A 78 -1.83 7.54 -6.06
CA ILE A 78 -1.46 8.02 -7.39
C ILE A 78 -2.71 8.10 -8.25
N GLY A 79 -3.06 9.30 -8.68
CA GLY A 79 -4.19 9.53 -9.59
C GLY A 79 -3.94 8.94 -10.98
N SER A 80 -5.01 8.70 -11.72
CA SER A 80 -4.98 8.02 -13.02
C SER A 80 -5.31 8.94 -14.21
N ASP A 81 -5.30 10.26 -14.03
CA ASP A 81 -5.54 11.20 -15.13
C ASP A 81 -4.23 11.67 -15.75
N PRO A 82 -3.89 11.26 -16.98
CA PRO A 82 -2.66 11.71 -17.63
C PRO A 82 -2.70 13.21 -18.02
N ASN A 83 -3.88 13.82 -18.05
CA ASN A 83 -4.02 15.26 -18.36
C ASN A 83 -3.95 16.13 -17.09
N ASP A 84 -4.12 15.55 -15.92
CA ASP A 84 -3.93 16.20 -14.61
C ASP A 84 -3.29 15.16 -13.65
N PRO A 85 -1.99 14.91 -13.77
CA PRO A 85 -1.32 13.85 -13.02
C PRO A 85 -1.23 14.14 -11.52
N GLU A 86 -1.44 15.37 -11.10
CA GLU A 86 -1.46 15.76 -9.69
C GLU A 86 -2.83 15.53 -9.02
N ALA A 87 -3.91 15.38 -9.78
CA ALA A 87 -5.23 15.09 -9.25
C ALA A 87 -5.34 13.62 -8.82
N LEU A 88 -5.75 13.38 -7.58
CA LEU A 88 -5.97 12.02 -7.10
C LEU A 88 -7.22 11.39 -7.72
N GLY A 89 -8.25 12.16 -7.97
CA GLY A 89 -9.57 11.64 -8.33
C GLY A 89 -10.36 11.16 -7.11
N GLY A 90 -10.09 11.75 -5.95
CA GLY A 90 -10.74 11.46 -4.69
C GLY A 90 -10.23 12.36 -3.57
N GLU A 91 -10.83 12.19 -2.41
CA GLU A 91 -10.42 12.85 -1.17
C GLU A 91 -10.25 11.78 -0.10
N MET A 92 -9.14 11.84 0.63
CA MET A 92 -8.89 10.89 1.70
C MET A 92 -8.09 11.50 2.84
N THR A 93 -8.10 10.80 3.96
CA THR A 93 -7.37 11.13 5.17
C THR A 93 -6.61 9.90 5.65
N ILE A 94 -5.36 10.08 6.02
CA ILE A 94 -4.59 9.11 6.79
C ILE A 94 -4.24 9.71 8.15
N GLU A 95 -4.40 8.94 9.22
CA GLU A 95 -3.96 9.37 10.54
C GLU A 95 -2.51 8.95 10.79
N VAL A 96 -1.71 9.87 11.32
CA VAL A 96 -0.31 9.64 11.69
C VAL A 96 -0.09 10.20 13.09
N GLU A 97 0.26 9.34 14.06
CA GLU A 97 0.38 9.70 15.48
C GLU A 97 -0.86 10.45 16.00
N GLY A 98 -2.06 10.01 15.56
CA GLY A 98 -3.34 10.64 15.91
C GLY A 98 -3.61 11.97 15.19
N GLN A 99 -2.74 12.40 14.30
CA GLN A 99 -2.92 13.61 13.49
C GLN A 99 -3.51 13.25 12.12
N PRO A 100 -4.68 13.78 11.74
CA PRO A 100 -5.24 13.54 10.42
C PRO A 100 -4.50 14.36 9.35
N LEU A 101 -4.07 13.70 8.30
CA LEU A 101 -3.50 14.29 7.10
C LEU A 101 -4.47 14.05 5.95
N SER A 102 -5.12 15.12 5.46
CA SER A 102 -6.11 15.04 4.37
C SER A 102 -5.52 15.56 3.07
N PHE A 103 -5.86 14.90 1.97
CA PHE A 103 -5.40 15.28 0.64
C PHE A 103 -6.34 14.81 -0.46
N ASP A 104 -6.30 15.53 -1.58
CA ASP A 104 -7.05 15.26 -2.82
C ASP A 104 -6.11 15.19 -4.05
N ARG A 105 -4.80 15.16 -3.79
CA ARG A 105 -3.73 15.14 -4.80
C ARG A 105 -2.99 13.81 -4.77
N THR A 106 -2.33 13.48 -5.87
CA THR A 106 -1.29 12.44 -5.90
C THR A 106 -0.25 12.77 -4.84
N THR A 107 -0.02 11.84 -3.92
CA THR A 107 0.70 12.11 -2.68
C THR A 107 1.65 10.97 -2.36
N ALA A 108 2.80 11.30 -1.81
CA ALA A 108 3.71 10.37 -1.19
C ALA A 108 3.92 10.77 0.28
N LEU A 109 3.78 9.83 1.18
CA LEU A 109 4.00 10.00 2.60
C LEU A 109 5.15 9.08 3.04
N PHE A 110 6.18 9.63 3.66
CA PHE A 110 7.24 8.85 4.29
C PHE A 110 6.93 8.66 5.78
N LEU A 111 6.93 7.41 6.21
CA LEU A 111 6.69 6.99 7.59
C LEU A 111 7.97 6.39 8.16
N PRO A 112 8.66 7.08 9.07
CA PRO A 112 9.79 6.50 9.80
C PRO A 112 9.40 5.25 10.57
N ALA A 113 10.34 4.34 10.77
CA ALA A 113 10.14 3.17 11.62
C ALA A 113 9.63 3.55 13.01
N GLY A 114 8.64 2.83 13.50
CA GLY A 114 8.00 3.07 14.80
C GLY A 114 6.87 4.10 14.79
N THR A 115 6.65 4.80 13.68
CA THR A 115 5.56 5.77 13.56
C THR A 115 4.21 5.06 13.51
N LYS A 116 3.28 5.40 14.39
CA LYS A 116 1.91 4.92 14.35
C LYS A 116 1.14 5.58 13.22
N HIS A 117 0.46 4.79 12.41
CA HIS A 117 -0.31 5.28 11.28
C HIS A 117 -1.53 4.41 11.00
N GLY A 118 -2.48 4.96 10.26
CA GLY A 118 -3.82 4.44 10.09
C GLY A 118 -4.80 4.98 11.15
N PRO A 119 -6.09 4.87 10.92
CA PRO A 119 -6.73 4.32 9.72
C PRO A 119 -6.63 5.24 8.49
N LEU A 120 -7.03 4.67 7.33
CA LEU A 120 -7.24 5.39 6.09
C LEU A 120 -8.75 5.58 5.89
N THR A 121 -9.16 6.80 5.59
CA THR A 121 -10.57 7.13 5.36
C THR A 121 -10.72 7.83 4.03
N TRP A 122 -11.54 7.28 3.15
CA TRP A 122 -11.91 7.92 1.89
C TRP A 122 -13.24 8.67 2.08
N GLN A 123 -13.23 9.96 1.82
CA GLN A 123 -14.43 10.78 1.80
C GLN A 123 -15.11 10.71 0.43
N LYS A 124 -14.31 10.54 -0.65
CA LYS A 124 -14.78 10.57 -2.02
C LYS A 124 -13.83 9.84 -2.96
N VAL A 125 -14.39 9.14 -3.94
CA VAL A 125 -13.66 8.59 -5.09
C VAL A 125 -14.45 8.91 -6.35
N THR A 126 -13.89 9.75 -7.22
CA THR A 126 -14.52 10.16 -8.50
C THR A 126 -13.87 9.50 -9.70
N ARG A 127 -12.64 9.01 -9.53
CA ARG A 127 -11.86 8.29 -10.54
C ARG A 127 -11.01 7.24 -9.85
N PRO A 128 -10.83 6.05 -10.43
CA PRO A 128 -9.92 5.06 -9.89
C PRO A 128 -8.51 5.64 -9.71
N HIS A 129 -7.88 5.30 -8.61
CA HIS A 129 -6.49 5.65 -8.32
C HIS A 129 -5.75 4.47 -7.72
N ILE A 130 -4.43 4.56 -7.67
CA ILE A 130 -3.56 3.52 -7.14
C ILE A 130 -3.13 3.88 -5.73
N GLU A 131 -3.27 2.93 -4.82
CA GLU A 131 -2.55 2.90 -3.55
C GLU A 131 -1.33 2.00 -3.71
N MET A 132 -0.15 2.54 -3.42
CA MET A 132 1.10 1.79 -3.46
C MET A 132 1.86 1.98 -2.15
N THR A 133 2.30 0.87 -1.58
CA THR A 133 3.08 0.86 -0.37
C THR A 133 4.45 0.26 -0.64
N VAL A 134 5.50 0.93 -0.18
CA VAL A 134 6.88 0.47 -0.29
C VAL A 134 7.47 0.36 1.11
N MET A 135 7.74 -0.88 1.55
CA MET A 135 8.37 -1.18 2.82
C MET A 135 9.86 -1.35 2.61
N LEU A 136 10.65 -0.47 3.20
CA LEU A 136 12.10 -0.42 3.04
C LEU A 136 12.79 -1.26 4.12
N GLY A 137 13.66 -2.18 3.71
CA GLY A 137 14.31 -3.11 4.63
C GLY A 137 13.40 -4.26 5.10
N CYS A 138 12.25 -4.44 4.46
CA CYS A 138 11.30 -5.51 4.70
C CYS A 138 10.98 -6.19 3.37
N GLY A 139 11.43 -7.41 3.18
CA GLY A 139 11.22 -8.15 1.93
C GLY A 139 10.23 -9.30 2.03
N ASP A 140 9.51 -9.41 3.14
CA ASP A 140 8.65 -10.54 3.45
C ASP A 140 7.21 -10.08 3.75
N PHE A 141 6.22 -10.74 3.14
CA PHE A 141 4.80 -10.44 3.36
C PHE A 141 4.40 -10.54 4.83
N ALA A 142 4.88 -11.54 5.55
CA ALA A 142 4.53 -11.72 6.96
C ALA A 142 5.02 -10.55 7.84
N LEU A 143 6.10 -9.88 7.44
CA LEU A 143 6.61 -8.68 8.11
C LEU A 143 5.97 -7.39 7.57
N ALA A 144 5.61 -7.39 6.29
CA ALA A 144 4.97 -6.23 5.62
C ALA A 144 3.52 -6.05 6.06
N SER A 145 2.79 -7.14 6.23
CA SER A 145 1.42 -7.08 6.74
C SER A 145 1.39 -6.44 8.13
N PRO A 146 0.49 -5.50 8.40
CA PRO A 146 0.41 -4.79 9.68
C PRO A 146 0.04 -5.68 10.88
N GLY A 147 0.28 -6.95 10.76
CA GLY A 147 0.14 -7.90 11.85
C GLY A 147 -1.32 -8.21 12.22
N ARG A 148 -1.48 -9.08 13.18
CA ARG A 148 -2.79 -9.35 13.78
C ARG A 148 -3.14 -8.19 14.70
N ASN A 149 -4.36 -7.72 14.61
CA ASN A 149 -4.88 -6.76 15.59
C ASN A 149 -4.66 -7.35 17.01
N PRO A 150 -3.83 -6.70 17.86
CA PRO A 150 -3.54 -7.23 19.20
C PRO A 150 -4.77 -7.28 20.12
N ASN A 151 -5.88 -6.67 19.67
CA ASN A 151 -7.16 -6.62 20.40
C ASN A 151 -8.20 -7.63 19.88
N LYS A 152 -7.79 -8.59 19.04
CA LYS A 152 -8.66 -9.68 18.58
C LYS A 152 -8.07 -11.04 18.86
#